data_7928dfb6f48d6402b3106eee14a3156f
#
_entry.id   7928dfb6f48d6402b3106eee14a3156f
#
_cell.length_a   1.000
_cell.length_b   1.000
_cell.length_c   1.000
_cell.angle_alpha   90.00
_cell.angle_beta   90.00
_cell.angle_gamma   90.00
#
_symmetry.space_group_name_H-M   'P 1'
#
loop_
_entity.id
_entity.type
_entity.pdbx_description
1 polymer ?
#
loop_
_entity_poly.entity_id
_entity_poly.type
_entity_poly.pdbx_seq_one_letter_code
_entity_poly.pdbx_strand_id
1 'polypeptide(L)'
;MNESDKIIQRSQLPLLGAYVEPRSPTEKKLAEVWRRALGMDRIGITDSYEDLGGDSLLAASIIAELETSFGTKMPWALLADAGTIEQMAATIDNLKEGAK
;
A
#
# COMPACT_ATOMS: atom_id res chain seq x y z
N MET A 1 -20.75 0.41 18.94
CA MET A 1 -19.36 0.66 18.59
C MET A 1 -19.27 1.09 17.14
N ASN A 2 -18.59 2.22 16.90
CA ASN A 2 -18.46 2.76 15.57
C ASN A 2 -17.24 2.17 14.86
N GLU A 3 -17.25 2.18 13.55
CA GLU A 3 -16.13 1.65 12.79
C GLU A 3 -14.82 2.35 13.07
N SER A 4 -14.87 3.65 13.43
CA SER A 4 -13.66 4.40 13.74
C SER A 4 -12.91 3.84 14.94
N ASP A 5 -13.60 3.14 15.85
CA ASP A 5 -12.96 2.51 17.02
C ASP A 5 -12.08 1.33 16.62
N LYS A 6 -12.26 0.80 15.40
CA LYS A 6 -11.50 -0.35 14.91
C LYS A 6 -10.34 0.06 14.01
N ILE A 7 -10.22 1.35 13.71
CA ILE A 7 -9.15 1.83 12.83
C ILE A 7 -7.87 1.98 13.63
N ILE A 8 -6.81 1.37 13.11
CA ILE A 8 -5.48 1.45 13.70
C ILE A 8 -4.87 2.79 13.32
N GLN A 9 -4.42 3.54 14.32
CA GLN A 9 -3.75 4.81 14.08
C GLN A 9 -2.26 4.57 13.86
N ARG A 10 -1.73 5.17 12.80
CA ARG A 10 -0.31 5.02 12.48
C ARG A 10 0.58 5.42 13.66
N SER A 11 0.17 6.42 14.41
CA SER A 11 0.92 6.90 15.57
C SER A 11 1.05 5.88 16.70
N GLN A 12 0.22 4.83 16.67
CA GLN A 12 0.26 3.76 17.68
C GLN A 12 1.23 2.64 17.33
N LEU A 13 1.78 2.64 16.10
CA LEU A 13 2.71 1.61 15.66
C LEU A 13 4.16 2.04 15.90
N PRO A 14 5.05 1.09 16.22
CA PRO A 14 6.46 1.41 16.46
C PRO A 14 7.25 1.60 15.16
N LEU A 15 6.83 2.55 14.34
CA LEU A 15 7.46 2.82 13.06
C LEU A 15 8.67 3.73 13.25
N LEU A 16 9.76 3.41 12.56
CA LEU A 16 11.03 4.13 12.72
C LEU A 16 11.08 5.44 11.93
N GLY A 17 10.30 5.54 10.86
CA GLY A 17 10.35 6.71 9.99
C GLY A 17 9.21 7.69 10.25
N ALA A 18 9.42 8.93 9.85
CA ALA A 18 8.37 9.94 9.90
C ALA A 18 7.33 9.65 8.83
N TYR A 19 6.12 10.14 9.05
CA TYR A 19 5.06 10.01 8.06
C TYR A 19 5.38 10.88 6.84
N VAL A 20 5.38 10.26 5.67
CA VAL A 20 5.55 10.97 4.39
C VAL A 20 4.28 10.72 3.58
N GLU A 21 3.51 11.77 3.34
CA GLU A 21 2.22 11.60 2.68
C GLU A 21 2.37 11.25 1.20
N PRO A 22 1.39 10.53 0.64
CA PRO A 22 1.41 10.19 -0.78
C PRO A 22 1.42 11.44 -1.65
N ARG A 23 2.23 11.42 -2.71
CA ARG A 23 2.48 12.58 -3.58
C ARG A 23 1.89 12.41 -4.97
N SER A 24 2.20 11.29 -5.63
CA SER A 24 1.73 11.06 -7.00
C SER A 24 0.36 10.40 -7.00
N PRO A 25 -0.37 10.45 -8.13
CA PRO A 25 -1.65 9.72 -8.23
C PRO A 25 -1.51 8.23 -7.94
N THR A 26 -0.42 7.60 -8.41
CA THR A 26 -0.15 6.18 -8.15
C THR A 26 0.06 5.93 -6.66
N GLU A 27 0.86 6.77 -6.00
CA GLU A 27 1.09 6.65 -4.56
C GLU A 27 -0.20 6.82 -3.77
N LYS A 28 -1.02 7.79 -4.16
CA LYS A 28 -2.29 8.06 -3.48
C LYS A 28 -3.25 6.87 -3.59
N LYS A 29 -3.33 6.27 -4.77
CA LYS A 29 -4.18 5.11 -4.99
C LYS A 29 -3.69 3.89 -4.19
N LEU A 30 -2.39 3.65 -4.19
CA LEU A 30 -1.79 2.57 -3.40
C LEU A 30 -2.03 2.77 -1.91
N ALA A 31 -1.83 3.98 -1.43
CA ALA A 31 -2.04 4.29 -0.01
C ALA A 31 -3.48 4.03 0.41
N GLU A 32 -4.44 4.38 -0.45
CA GLU A 32 -5.84 4.14 -0.16
C GLU A 32 -6.19 2.65 -0.10
N VAL A 33 -5.65 1.87 -1.03
CA VAL A 33 -5.86 0.41 -1.03
C VAL A 33 -5.25 -0.22 0.23
N TRP A 34 -4.01 0.15 0.55
CA TRP A 34 -3.35 -0.35 1.76
C TRP A 34 -4.09 0.07 3.02
N ARG A 35 -4.52 1.33 3.07
CA ARG A 35 -5.21 1.86 4.24
C ARG A 35 -6.48 1.06 4.55
N ARG A 36 -7.29 0.79 3.52
CA ARG A 36 -8.51 0.02 3.69
C ARG A 36 -8.22 -1.43 4.06
N ALA A 37 -7.24 -2.04 3.41
CA ALA A 37 -6.89 -3.44 3.66
C ALA A 37 -6.32 -3.64 5.06
N LEU A 38 -5.48 -2.72 5.52
CA LEU A 38 -4.84 -2.81 6.83
C LEU A 38 -5.69 -2.22 7.96
N GLY A 39 -6.77 -1.52 7.62
CA GLY A 39 -7.64 -0.91 8.63
C GLY A 39 -6.98 0.25 9.37
N MET A 40 -6.20 1.06 8.66
CA MET A 40 -5.44 2.17 9.26
C MET A 40 -6.01 3.53 8.90
N ASP A 41 -5.66 4.53 9.70
CA ASP A 41 -6.08 5.91 9.46
C ASP A 41 -5.31 6.55 8.30
N ARG A 42 -4.03 6.24 8.15
CA ARG A 42 -3.18 6.75 7.07
C ARG A 42 -1.95 5.89 6.92
N ILE A 43 -1.36 5.93 5.74
CA ILE A 43 -0.16 5.17 5.40
C ILE A 43 0.87 6.12 4.78
N GLY A 44 2.11 6.09 5.28
CA GLY A 44 3.20 6.84 4.68
C GLY A 44 3.85 6.05 3.55
N ILE A 45 4.37 6.74 2.56
CA ILE A 45 4.96 6.07 1.38
C ILE A 45 6.26 5.35 1.68
N THR A 46 6.90 5.65 2.81
CA THR A 46 8.13 4.99 3.23
C THR A 46 7.89 3.93 4.30
N ASP A 47 6.64 3.72 4.69
CA ASP A 47 6.30 2.68 5.67
C ASP A 47 6.37 1.31 5.01
N SER A 48 7.02 0.35 5.69
CA SER A 48 7.14 -1.01 5.19
C SER A 48 5.85 -1.79 5.43
N TYR A 49 5.45 -2.58 4.43
CA TYR A 49 4.26 -3.42 4.52
C TYR A 49 4.30 -4.32 5.77
N GLU A 50 5.46 -4.91 6.05
CA GLU A 50 5.65 -5.78 7.23
C GLU A 50 5.47 -5.01 8.53
N ASP A 51 6.05 -3.82 8.61
CA ASP A 51 5.97 -2.99 9.81
C ASP A 51 4.55 -2.54 10.11
N LEU A 52 3.73 -2.45 9.06
CA LEU A 52 2.32 -2.09 9.20
C LEU A 52 1.43 -3.29 9.58
N GLY A 53 2.03 -4.46 9.72
CA GLY A 53 1.30 -5.67 10.11
C GLY A 53 0.72 -6.46 8.95
N GLY A 54 1.22 -6.24 7.75
CA GLY A 54 0.76 -6.98 6.57
C GLY A 54 1.24 -8.43 6.57
N ASP A 55 0.44 -9.32 6.03
CA ASP A 55 0.77 -10.73 5.88
C ASP A 55 0.47 -11.22 4.46
N SER A 56 0.76 -12.49 4.18
CA SER A 56 0.62 -13.06 2.83
C SER A 56 -0.83 -13.14 2.36
N LEU A 57 -1.75 -13.41 3.26
CA LEU A 57 -3.16 -13.50 2.91
C LEU A 57 -3.72 -12.14 2.53
N LEU A 58 -3.36 -11.13 3.30
CA LEU A 58 -3.77 -9.76 3.03
C LEU A 58 -3.12 -9.24 1.75
N ALA A 59 -1.87 -9.65 1.49
CA ALA A 59 -1.15 -9.28 0.26
C ALA A 59 -1.91 -9.75 -0.98
N ALA A 60 -2.48 -10.96 -0.94
CA ALA A 60 -3.27 -11.47 -2.07
C ALA A 60 -4.48 -10.56 -2.36
N SER A 61 -5.19 -10.13 -1.32
CA SER A 61 -6.30 -9.20 -1.45
C SER A 61 -5.88 -7.86 -2.03
N ILE A 62 -4.76 -7.34 -1.56
CA ILE A 62 -4.23 -6.06 -2.04
C ILE A 62 -3.88 -6.15 -3.52
N ILE A 63 -3.19 -7.20 -3.93
CA ILE A 63 -2.80 -7.40 -5.33
C ILE A 63 -4.04 -7.48 -6.22
N ALA A 64 -5.06 -8.24 -5.82
CA ALA A 64 -6.30 -8.37 -6.58
C ALA A 64 -6.99 -7.01 -6.75
N GLU A 65 -7.04 -6.22 -5.69
CA GLU A 65 -7.65 -4.89 -5.74
C GLU A 65 -6.85 -3.93 -6.61
N LEU A 66 -5.52 -4.02 -6.57
CA LEU A 66 -4.67 -3.20 -7.42
C LEU A 66 -4.85 -3.54 -8.90
N GLU A 67 -4.98 -4.81 -9.23
CA GLU A 67 -5.24 -5.23 -10.61
C GLU A 67 -6.54 -4.63 -11.13
N THR A 68 -7.57 -4.63 -10.32
CA THR A 68 -8.84 -4.02 -10.66
C THR A 68 -8.71 -2.50 -10.80
N SER A 69 -8.05 -1.86 -9.85
CA SER A 69 -7.94 -0.41 -9.79
C SER A 69 -7.10 0.17 -10.93
N PHE A 70 -6.03 -0.53 -11.31
CA PHE A 70 -5.13 -0.06 -12.36
C PHE A 70 -5.40 -0.69 -13.72
N GLY A 71 -6.28 -1.69 -13.76
CA GLY A 71 -6.66 -2.35 -15.01
C GLY A 71 -5.55 -3.14 -15.68
N THR A 72 -4.60 -3.66 -14.90
CA THR A 72 -3.49 -4.42 -15.43
C THR A 72 -3.06 -5.48 -14.42
N LYS A 73 -2.38 -6.52 -14.91
CA LYS A 73 -1.85 -7.58 -14.04
C LYS A 73 -0.75 -7.03 -13.15
N MET A 74 -0.77 -7.45 -11.89
CA MET A 74 0.23 -7.05 -10.90
C MET A 74 1.02 -8.29 -10.48
N PRO A 75 2.35 -8.30 -10.64
CA PRO A 75 3.15 -9.44 -10.20
C PRO A 75 3.14 -9.57 -8.68
N TRP A 76 3.12 -10.81 -8.20
CA TRP A 76 3.17 -11.09 -6.76
C TRP A 76 4.38 -10.44 -6.09
N ALA A 77 5.51 -10.44 -6.80
CA ALA A 77 6.76 -9.85 -6.30
C ALA A 77 6.63 -8.36 -6.01
N LEU A 78 5.62 -7.70 -6.55
CA LEU A 78 5.39 -6.27 -6.34
C LEU A 78 5.35 -5.93 -4.84
N LEU A 79 4.63 -6.71 -4.05
CA LEU A 79 4.58 -6.51 -2.60
C LEU A 79 5.77 -7.12 -1.89
N ALA A 80 6.20 -8.31 -2.32
CA ALA A 80 7.28 -9.04 -1.67
C ALA A 80 8.63 -8.31 -1.77
N ASP A 81 8.93 -7.75 -2.95
CA ASP A 81 10.24 -7.14 -3.21
C ASP A 81 10.26 -5.63 -2.93
N ALA A 82 9.16 -4.95 -3.23
CA ALA A 82 9.12 -3.50 -3.06
C ALA A 82 8.97 -3.09 -1.58
N GLY A 83 7.99 -3.64 -0.89
CA GLY A 83 7.82 -3.41 0.54
C GLY A 83 7.21 -2.08 0.95
N THR A 84 7.38 -1.01 0.16
CA THR A 84 6.84 0.32 0.48
C THR A 84 6.02 0.85 -0.69
N ILE A 85 5.12 1.79 -0.38
CA ILE A 85 4.30 2.42 -1.42
C ILE A 85 5.16 3.16 -2.45
N GLU A 86 6.21 3.84 -1.98
CA GLU A 86 7.12 4.56 -2.86
C GLU A 86 7.73 3.64 -3.91
N GLN A 87 8.23 2.48 -3.47
CA GLN A 87 8.83 1.50 -4.36
C GLN A 87 7.79 0.84 -5.28
N MET A 88 6.63 0.52 -4.75
CA MET A 88 5.55 -0.08 -5.54
C MET A 88 5.06 0.88 -6.62
N ALA A 89 4.92 2.16 -6.27
CA ALA A 89 4.47 3.18 -7.22
C ALA A 89 5.45 3.31 -8.39
N ALA A 90 6.73 3.31 -8.09
CA ALA A 90 7.77 3.36 -9.14
C ALA A 90 7.68 2.16 -10.06
N THR A 91 7.49 0.96 -9.51
CA THR A 91 7.36 -0.26 -10.29
C THR A 91 6.09 -0.24 -11.16
N ILE A 92 4.97 0.18 -10.60
CA ILE A 92 3.71 0.26 -11.35
C ILE A 92 3.82 1.26 -12.49
N ASP A 93 4.42 2.42 -12.23
CA ASP A 93 4.59 3.44 -13.26
C ASP A 93 5.46 2.91 -14.41
N ASN A 94 6.51 2.14 -14.09
CA ASN A 94 7.34 1.49 -15.10
C ASN A 94 6.57 0.45 -15.90
N LEU A 95 5.71 -0.33 -15.25
CA LEU A 95 4.88 -1.33 -15.93
C LEU A 95 3.90 -0.66 -16.90
N LYS A 96 3.31 0.45 -16.50
CA LYS A 96 2.38 1.19 -17.35
C LYS A 96 3.09 1.78 -18.56
N GLU A 97 4.29 2.28 -18.40
CA GLU A 97 5.10 2.80 -19.50
C GLU A 97 5.51 1.67 -20.45
N GLY A 98 5.89 0.54 -19.88
CA GLY A 98 6.31 -0.62 -20.69
C GLY A 98 5.18 -1.26 -21.47
N ALA A 99 3.93 -0.99 -21.12
CA ALA A 99 2.76 -1.55 -21.79
C ALA A 99 2.36 -0.81 -23.08
N LYS A 100 3.06 0.22 -23.44
CA LYS A 100 2.76 1.01 -24.64
C LYS A 100 3.25 0.33 -25.92
#